data_faa6d5281286c9d8fde6e2c4a18e9a64
#
_entry.id   faa6d5281286c9d8fde6e2c4a18e9a64
#
_cell.length_a   1.000
_cell.length_b   1.000
_cell.length_c   1.000
_cell.angle_alpha   90.00
_cell.angle_beta   90.00
_cell.angle_gamma   90.00
#
_symmetry.space_group_name_H-M   'P 1'
#
loop_
_entity.id
_entity.type
_entity.pdbx_description
1 polymer ?
#
loop_
_entity_poly.entity_id
_entity_poly.type
_entity_poly.pdbx_seq_one_letter_code
_entity_poly.pdbx_strand_id
1 'polypeptide(L)'
;LGGTLCKIGSPLLSFLLCSLCTPLQAYILNHYSTEADYPWADTPRAAVFRHASNRKWFALMMEVPRDKLGLAGTEKLDIVNFKCDPILISSLRGETGIFPAYHMNKASWITAALDGSVPAETIELLLNVSYELTKPKPRRKAAKGKENE
;
A
#
# COMPACT_ATOMS: atom_id res chain seq x y z
N LEU A 1 -18.12 -25.25 10.23
CA LEU A 1 -18.71 -24.07 9.70
C LEU A 1 -18.01 -22.83 10.30
N GLY A 2 -17.08 -22.24 9.68
CA GLY A 2 -16.45 -21.00 10.14
C GLY A 2 -15.60 -21.09 11.41
N GLY A 3 -15.36 -22.28 11.94
CA GLY A 3 -14.56 -22.46 13.16
C GLY A 3 -13.10 -22.06 13.03
N THR A 4 -12.62 -21.87 11.82
CA THR A 4 -11.28 -21.37 11.53
C THR A 4 -11.06 -19.92 11.94
N LEU A 5 -12.10 -19.14 12.10
CA LEU A 5 -12.01 -17.73 12.51
C LEU A 5 -11.67 -17.60 14.00
N CYS A 6 -11.94 -18.59 14.79
CA CYS A 6 -11.68 -18.55 16.23
C CYS A 6 -10.19 -18.62 16.59
N LYS A 7 -9.34 -18.97 15.66
CA LYS A 7 -7.89 -19.03 15.89
C LYS A 7 -7.22 -17.67 15.93
N ILE A 8 -7.95 -16.62 15.62
CA ILE A 8 -7.49 -15.24 15.63
C ILE A 8 -7.81 -14.62 17.00
N GLY A 9 -7.51 -15.31 18.08
CA GLY A 9 -7.84 -14.82 19.42
C GLY A 9 -6.94 -13.69 19.91
N SER A 10 -5.65 -13.70 19.58
CA SER A 10 -4.71 -12.69 20.07
C SER A 10 -4.75 -11.33 19.38
N PRO A 11 -5.22 -11.18 18.14
CA PRO A 11 -5.26 -9.88 17.49
C PRO A 11 -6.50 -9.05 17.78
N LEU A 12 -7.41 -9.49 18.61
CA LEU A 12 -8.63 -8.74 18.93
C LEU A 12 -8.37 -7.31 19.40
N LEU A 13 -7.29 -7.08 20.12
CA LEU A 13 -6.86 -5.74 20.55
C LEU A 13 -6.34 -4.89 19.39
N SER A 14 -5.76 -5.50 18.36
CA SER A 14 -5.33 -4.81 17.14
C SER A 14 -6.48 -4.36 16.27
N PHE A 15 -7.58 -5.10 16.26
CA PHE A 15 -8.78 -4.73 15.49
C PHE A 15 -9.46 -3.46 16.00
N LEU A 16 -9.35 -3.20 17.30
CA LEU A 16 -9.92 -2.00 17.91
C LEU A 16 -9.12 -0.72 17.58
N LEU A 17 -7.87 -0.88 17.12
CA LEU A 17 -6.95 0.22 16.90
C LEU A 17 -6.89 0.70 15.46
N CYS A 18 -7.39 -0.09 14.50
CA CYS A 18 -7.37 0.27 13.09
C CYS A 18 -8.64 -0.17 12.37
N SER A 19 -9.51 0.77 12.08
CA SER A 19 -10.79 0.49 11.42
C SER A 19 -10.68 0.09 9.96
N LEU A 20 -9.62 0.48 9.25
CA LEU A 20 -9.47 0.24 7.81
C LEU A 20 -8.29 -0.63 7.42
N CYS A 21 -7.34 -0.84 8.32
CA CYS A 21 -6.14 -1.63 8.05
C CYS A 21 -6.48 -3.10 7.73
N THR A 22 -7.28 -3.74 8.54
CA THR A 22 -7.69 -5.14 8.34
C THR A 22 -8.56 -5.35 7.10
N PRO A 23 -9.60 -4.54 6.84
CA PRO A 23 -10.35 -4.62 5.60
C PRO A 23 -9.50 -4.43 4.35
N LEU A 24 -8.54 -3.52 4.38
CA LEU A 24 -7.63 -3.30 3.25
C LEU A 24 -6.71 -4.50 3.02
N GLN A 25 -6.17 -5.10 4.07
CA GLN A 25 -5.37 -6.32 3.97
C GLN A 25 -6.19 -7.49 3.39
N ALA A 26 -7.43 -7.65 3.84
CA ALA A 26 -8.34 -8.67 3.30
C ALA A 26 -8.66 -8.41 1.82
N TYR A 27 -8.88 -7.17 1.44
CA TYR A 27 -9.08 -6.78 0.05
C TYR A 27 -7.87 -7.13 -0.83
N ILE A 28 -6.66 -6.81 -0.36
CA ILE A 28 -5.42 -7.13 -1.08
C ILE A 28 -5.26 -8.64 -1.25
N LEU A 29 -5.50 -9.42 -0.19
CA LEU A 29 -5.42 -10.87 -0.26
C LEU A 29 -6.43 -11.45 -1.27
N ASN A 30 -7.67 -11.00 -1.22
CA ASN A 30 -8.73 -11.52 -2.06
C ASN A 30 -8.60 -11.07 -3.53
N HIS A 31 -8.16 -9.85 -3.76
CA HIS A 31 -8.11 -9.23 -5.10
C HIS A 31 -6.81 -9.50 -5.84
N TYR A 32 -5.69 -9.54 -5.11
CA TYR A 32 -4.34 -9.68 -5.67
C TYR A 32 -3.64 -10.96 -5.24
N SER A 33 -4.30 -11.81 -4.45
CA SER A 33 -3.72 -13.05 -3.91
C SER A 33 -2.37 -12.84 -3.23
N THR A 34 -2.25 -11.73 -2.51
CA THR A 34 -1.01 -11.30 -1.86
C THR A 34 -1.20 -11.20 -0.36
N GLU A 35 -0.37 -11.91 0.38
CA GLU A 35 -0.31 -11.82 1.83
C GLU A 35 0.64 -10.70 2.27
N ALA A 36 0.40 -10.16 3.45
CA ALA A 36 1.27 -9.18 4.07
C ALA A 36 2.59 -9.82 4.52
N ASP A 37 3.68 -9.13 4.27
CA ASP A 37 5.00 -9.45 4.78
C ASP A 37 5.41 -8.42 5.84
N TYR A 38 5.98 -8.87 6.94
CA TYR A 38 6.39 -8.02 8.08
C TYR A 38 7.91 -8.11 8.29
N PRO A 39 8.71 -7.44 7.44
CA PRO A 39 10.16 -7.66 7.39
C PRO A 39 10.94 -6.99 8.52
N TRP A 40 10.32 -6.11 9.31
CA TRP A 40 11.01 -5.32 10.32
C TRP A 40 10.60 -5.69 11.74
N ALA A 41 11.56 -6.12 12.55
CA ALA A 41 11.33 -6.48 13.94
C ALA A 41 11.04 -5.27 14.85
N ASP A 42 11.62 -4.12 14.54
CA ASP A 42 11.44 -2.86 15.28
C ASP A 42 10.15 -2.12 14.92
N THR A 43 9.54 -2.46 13.79
CA THR A 43 8.23 -1.95 13.37
C THR A 43 7.30 -3.11 12.99
N PRO A 44 6.86 -3.91 13.97
CA PRO A 44 6.17 -5.18 13.68
C PRO A 44 4.80 -5.03 13.03
N ARG A 45 4.23 -3.82 13.01
CA ARG A 45 2.95 -3.52 12.34
C ARG A 45 3.10 -2.99 10.92
N ALA A 46 4.33 -2.76 10.46
CA ALA A 46 4.57 -2.34 9.09
C ALA A 46 4.46 -3.54 8.14
N ALA A 47 3.46 -3.50 7.28
CA ALA A 47 3.11 -4.58 6.36
C ALA A 47 3.46 -4.19 4.92
N VAL A 48 4.28 -5.00 4.27
CA VAL A 48 4.66 -4.84 2.86
C VAL A 48 3.90 -5.82 2.00
N PHE A 49 3.40 -5.35 0.88
CA PHE A 49 2.75 -6.18 -0.14
C PHE A 49 3.60 -6.15 -1.42
N ARG A 50 4.01 -7.33 -1.87
CA ARG A 50 4.93 -7.50 -2.99
C ARG A 50 4.33 -8.35 -4.09
N HIS A 51 4.71 -8.07 -5.34
CA HIS A 51 4.47 -9.01 -6.43
C HIS A 51 5.26 -10.31 -6.20
N ALA A 52 4.62 -11.45 -6.39
CA ALA A 52 5.27 -12.75 -6.25
C ALA A 52 6.39 -12.96 -7.28
N SER A 53 6.23 -12.39 -8.48
CA SER A 53 7.13 -12.62 -9.61
C SER A 53 8.42 -11.80 -9.55
N ASN A 54 8.36 -10.51 -9.25
CA ASN A 54 9.52 -9.61 -9.28
C ASN A 54 9.88 -9.03 -7.91
N ARG A 55 9.12 -9.36 -6.88
CA ARG A 55 9.28 -8.90 -5.49
C ARG A 55 9.18 -7.39 -5.29
N LYS A 56 8.71 -6.65 -6.27
CA LYS A 56 8.48 -5.21 -6.14
C LYS A 56 7.31 -4.92 -5.22
N TRP A 57 7.48 -3.90 -4.40
CA TRP A 57 6.44 -3.43 -3.48
C TRP A 57 5.38 -2.66 -4.25
N PHE A 58 4.12 -2.92 -3.96
CA PHE A 58 3.01 -2.14 -4.48
C PHE A 58 2.16 -1.49 -3.38
N ALA A 59 2.31 -1.90 -2.13
CA ALA A 59 1.73 -1.24 -0.98
C ALA A 59 2.60 -1.43 0.27
N LEU A 60 2.66 -0.40 1.10
CA LEU A 60 3.30 -0.44 2.41
C LEU A 60 2.36 0.21 3.42
N MET A 61 1.79 -0.59 4.30
CA MET A 61 0.96 -0.12 5.40
C MET A 61 1.82 0.04 6.65
N MET A 62 1.65 1.15 7.35
CA MET A 62 2.40 1.42 8.58
C MET A 62 1.66 2.41 9.47
N GLU A 63 2.08 2.48 10.71
CA GLU A 63 1.57 3.39 11.71
C GLU A 63 2.55 4.56 11.87
N VAL A 64 2.06 5.77 11.82
CA VAL A 64 2.87 7.00 11.85
C VAL A 64 2.25 8.01 12.82
N PRO A 65 3.04 8.70 13.66
CA PRO A 65 2.52 9.82 14.44
C PRO A 65 1.98 10.92 13.54
N ARG A 66 0.84 11.51 13.92
CA ARG A 66 0.14 12.55 13.14
C ARG A 66 1.01 13.76 12.83
N ASP A 67 1.83 14.18 13.78
CA ASP A 67 2.74 15.32 13.62
C ASP A 67 3.77 15.09 12.49
N LYS A 68 4.15 13.86 12.20
CA LYS A 68 5.05 13.51 11.10
C LYS A 68 4.43 13.72 9.71
N LEU A 69 3.11 13.81 9.66
CA LEU A 69 2.36 14.13 8.44
C LEU A 69 1.92 15.61 8.38
N GLY A 70 2.36 16.43 9.32
CA GLY A 70 1.95 17.83 9.43
C GLY A 70 0.54 18.02 10.02
N LEU A 71 -0.01 16.99 10.66
CA LEU A 71 -1.30 17.04 11.33
C LEU A 71 -1.13 17.41 12.82
N ALA A 72 -2.20 17.93 13.42
CA ALA A 72 -2.23 18.22 14.85
C ALA A 72 -2.23 16.93 15.67
N GLY A 73 -1.50 16.94 16.79
CA GLY A 73 -1.42 15.82 17.73
C GLY A 73 -0.26 14.87 17.44
N THR A 74 0.00 14.00 18.39
CA THR A 74 1.06 12.99 18.35
C THR A 74 0.52 11.56 18.32
N GLU A 75 -0.79 11.41 18.24
CA GLU A 75 -1.45 10.12 18.11
C GLU A 75 -1.00 9.42 16.84
N LYS A 76 -0.97 8.10 16.91
CA LYS A 76 -0.60 7.29 15.77
C LYS A 76 -1.76 7.15 14.80
N LEU A 77 -1.44 7.19 13.51
CA LEU A 77 -2.37 7.07 12.40
C LEU A 77 -1.88 5.95 11.49
N ASP A 78 -2.77 5.06 11.12
CA ASP A 78 -2.47 4.07 10.09
C ASP A 78 -2.51 4.71 8.71
N ILE A 79 -1.48 4.44 7.93
CA ILE A 79 -1.32 4.94 6.57
C ILE A 79 -0.98 3.81 5.61
N VAL A 80 -1.18 4.07 4.34
CA VAL A 80 -0.69 3.21 3.26
C VAL A 80 0.06 4.05 2.23
N ASN A 81 1.20 3.54 1.81
CA ASN A 81 1.98 4.11 0.73
C ASN A 81 1.72 3.33 -0.55
N PHE A 82 1.45 4.05 -1.64
CA PHE A 82 1.25 3.51 -2.98
C PHE A 82 2.25 4.10 -3.96
N LYS A 83 2.72 3.29 -4.89
CA LYS A 83 3.47 3.81 -6.03
C LYS A 83 2.52 4.52 -7.00
N CYS A 84 2.91 5.72 -7.42
CA CYS A 84 2.13 6.58 -8.31
C CYS A 84 3.03 7.22 -9.35
N ASP A 85 2.46 7.56 -10.50
CA ASP A 85 3.18 8.43 -11.43
C ASP A 85 3.13 9.89 -10.97
N PRO A 86 4.09 10.73 -11.41
CA PRO A 86 4.17 12.12 -10.97
C PRO A 86 2.96 12.98 -11.33
N ILE A 87 2.26 12.68 -12.41
CA ILE A 87 1.07 13.41 -12.84
C ILE A 87 -0.08 13.16 -11.87
N LEU A 88 -0.30 11.91 -11.51
CA LEU A 88 -1.33 11.54 -10.53
C LEU A 88 -1.00 12.10 -9.15
N ILE A 89 0.26 12.06 -8.73
CA ILE A 89 0.70 12.67 -7.47
C ILE A 89 0.37 14.17 -7.45
N SER A 90 0.64 14.88 -8.54
CA SER A 90 0.33 16.32 -8.65
C SER A 90 -1.16 16.60 -8.57
N SER A 91 -1.99 15.75 -9.18
CA SER A 91 -3.46 15.92 -9.14
C SER A 91 -4.07 15.62 -7.78
N LEU A 92 -3.45 14.75 -6.99
CA LEU A 92 -3.91 14.40 -5.64
C LEU A 92 -3.36 15.32 -4.55
N ARG A 93 -2.43 16.18 -4.89
CA ARG A 93 -1.80 17.09 -3.94
C ARG A 93 -2.84 18.06 -3.37
N GLY A 94 -2.94 18.11 -2.02
CA GLY A 94 -3.92 18.93 -1.33
C GLY A 94 -5.26 18.27 -1.07
N GLU A 95 -5.52 17.06 -1.59
CA GLU A 95 -6.70 16.29 -1.23
C GLU A 95 -6.65 15.84 0.24
N THR A 96 -7.80 15.84 0.90
CA THR A 96 -7.91 15.44 2.30
C THR A 96 -7.46 14.00 2.49
N GLY A 97 -6.57 13.76 3.44
CA GLY A 97 -6.06 12.42 3.76
C GLY A 97 -4.94 11.93 2.85
N ILE A 98 -4.52 12.73 1.88
CA ILE A 98 -3.40 12.45 0.98
C ILE A 98 -2.20 13.31 1.37
N PHE A 99 -1.04 12.67 1.49
CA PHE A 99 0.20 13.29 1.95
C PHE A 99 1.37 12.93 1.04
N PRO A 100 2.44 13.75 1.02
CA PRO A 100 3.71 13.32 0.43
C PRO A 100 4.18 12.00 1.05
N ALA A 101 4.78 11.15 0.26
CA ALA A 101 5.17 9.81 0.69
C ALA A 101 6.06 9.84 1.95
N TYR A 102 5.64 9.11 2.96
CA TYR A 102 6.38 8.97 4.22
C TYR A 102 7.41 7.85 4.08
N HIS A 103 8.68 8.18 4.28
CA HIS A 103 9.82 7.27 4.13
C HIS A 103 9.97 6.61 2.75
N MET A 104 9.29 7.14 1.75
CA MET A 104 9.38 6.67 0.36
C MET A 104 9.77 7.83 -0.55
N ASN A 105 10.16 7.53 -1.77
CA ASN A 105 10.47 8.54 -2.77
C ASN A 105 9.22 9.36 -3.13
N LYS A 106 9.22 10.63 -2.77
CA LYS A 106 8.08 11.55 -2.95
C LYS A 106 7.75 11.85 -4.41
N ALA A 107 8.66 11.59 -5.34
CA ALA A 107 8.42 11.77 -6.78
C ALA A 107 7.63 10.61 -7.40
N SER A 108 7.60 9.45 -6.75
CA SER A 108 7.00 8.22 -7.30
C SER A 108 6.11 7.45 -6.33
N TRP A 109 5.91 7.98 -5.12
CA TRP A 109 5.04 7.38 -4.09
C TRP A 109 4.16 8.45 -3.45
N ILE A 110 3.03 8.01 -2.90
CA ILE A 110 2.08 8.85 -2.18
C ILE A 110 1.59 8.13 -0.93
N THR A 111 1.25 8.89 0.09
CA THR A 111 0.71 8.37 1.35
C THR A 111 -0.77 8.72 1.47
N ALA A 112 -1.58 7.73 1.80
CA ALA A 112 -3.00 7.89 2.11
C ALA A 112 -3.28 7.51 3.56
N ALA A 113 -4.07 8.30 4.26
CA ALA A 113 -4.54 8.01 5.61
C ALA A 113 -5.64 6.94 5.60
N LEU A 114 -5.59 6.03 6.56
CA LEU A 114 -6.58 4.96 6.74
C LEU A 114 -7.56 5.27 7.88
N ASP A 115 -7.88 6.52 8.07
CA ASP A 115 -8.81 7.00 9.12
C ASP A 115 -10.23 7.30 8.61
N GLY A 116 -10.52 6.97 7.36
CA GLY A 116 -11.79 7.26 6.69
C GLY A 116 -11.83 8.60 5.96
N SER A 117 -10.78 9.42 6.04
CA SER A 117 -10.71 10.70 5.32
C SER A 117 -10.56 10.53 3.80
N VAL A 118 -10.01 9.41 3.34
CA VAL A 118 -9.94 9.04 1.93
C VAL A 118 -11.04 8.02 1.63
N PRO A 119 -11.89 8.25 0.61
CA PRO A 119 -12.90 7.27 0.23
C PRO A 119 -12.31 5.91 -0.13
N ALA A 120 -13.02 4.83 0.20
CA ALA A 120 -12.55 3.47 -0.06
C ALA A 120 -12.27 3.24 -1.55
N GLU A 121 -13.09 3.79 -2.44
CA GLU A 121 -12.93 3.71 -3.89
C GLU A 121 -11.61 4.36 -4.34
N THR A 122 -11.22 5.46 -3.72
CA THR A 122 -9.95 6.15 -4.01
C THR A 122 -8.77 5.30 -3.56
N ILE A 123 -8.85 4.68 -2.40
CA ILE A 123 -7.81 3.75 -1.92
C ILE A 123 -7.67 2.55 -2.84
N GLU A 124 -8.77 1.95 -3.25
CA GLU A 124 -8.78 0.84 -4.21
C GLU A 124 -8.21 1.22 -5.56
N LEU A 125 -8.55 2.42 -6.06
CA LEU A 125 -8.00 2.96 -7.30
C LEU A 125 -6.49 3.14 -7.21
N LEU A 126 -6.00 3.77 -6.15
CA LEU A 126 -4.56 4.00 -5.93
C LEU A 126 -3.79 2.69 -5.77
N LEU A 127 -4.39 1.72 -5.07
CA LEU A 127 -3.84 0.39 -4.94
C LEU A 127 -3.70 -0.30 -6.31
N ASN A 128 -4.72 -0.21 -7.14
CA ASN A 128 -4.68 -0.79 -8.48
C ASN A 128 -3.64 -0.10 -9.38
N VAL A 129 -3.55 1.21 -9.34
CA VAL A 129 -2.52 1.98 -10.07
C VAL A 129 -1.13 1.53 -9.64
N SER A 130 -0.89 1.41 -8.34
CA SER A 130 0.39 0.96 -7.79
C SER A 130 0.73 -0.46 -8.22
N TYR A 131 -0.25 -1.35 -8.17
CA TYR A 131 -0.09 -2.74 -8.60
C TYR A 131 0.29 -2.83 -10.07
N GLU A 132 -0.39 -2.09 -10.93
CA GLU A 132 -0.12 -2.06 -12.38
C GLU A 132 1.27 -1.46 -12.71
N LEU A 133 1.66 -0.38 -12.02
CA LEU A 133 2.97 0.28 -12.21
C LEU A 133 4.16 -0.60 -11.81
N THR A 134 3.94 -1.51 -10.88
CA THR A 134 5.01 -2.37 -10.33
C THR A 134 5.02 -3.78 -10.91
N LYS A 135 4.06 -4.13 -11.74
CA LYS A 135 4.05 -5.41 -12.47
C LYS A 135 5.32 -5.64 -13.27
N PRO A 136 5.73 -6.91 -13.46
CA PRO A 136 6.79 -7.24 -14.40
C PRO A 136 6.46 -6.72 -15.80
N LYS A 137 7.38 -6.00 -16.40
CA LYS A 137 7.22 -5.58 -17.80
C LYS A 137 7.45 -6.79 -18.71
N PRO A 138 6.65 -6.99 -19.77
CA PRO A 138 6.92 -8.01 -20.76
C PRO A 138 8.33 -7.80 -21.33
N ARG A 139 9.11 -8.88 -21.43
CA ARG A 139 10.39 -8.82 -22.14
C ARG A 139 10.10 -8.36 -23.56
N ARG A 140 10.64 -7.21 -23.96
CA ARG A 140 10.73 -6.87 -25.38
C ARG A 140 11.50 -8.01 -26.05
N LYS A 141 10.86 -8.76 -26.94
CA LYS A 141 11.58 -9.65 -27.83
C LYS A 141 12.56 -8.77 -28.58
N ALA A 142 13.86 -9.07 -28.45
CA ALA A 142 14.86 -8.43 -29.28
C ALA A 142 14.42 -8.64 -30.73
N ALA A 143 14.27 -7.53 -31.48
CA ALA A 143 14.02 -7.61 -32.90
C ALA A 143 15.20 -8.41 -33.47
N LYS A 144 14.92 -9.60 -34.02
CA LYS A 144 15.90 -10.29 -34.81
C LYS A 144 16.31 -9.35 -35.92
N GLY A 145 17.58 -8.93 -35.88
CA GLY A 145 18.16 -8.19 -36.97
C GLY A 145 17.87 -8.95 -38.26
N LYS A 146 17.28 -8.29 -39.23
CA LYS A 146 17.25 -8.78 -40.59
C LYS A 146 18.71 -8.84 -41.01
N GLU A 147 19.25 -10.04 -41.09
CA GLU A 147 20.40 -10.27 -41.94
C GLU A 147 19.90 -9.99 -43.35
N ASN A 148 20.33 -8.88 -43.90
CA ASN A 148 20.29 -8.66 -45.33
C ASN A 148 21.51 -9.38 -45.91
N GLU A 149 21.23 -10.38 -46.63
CA GLU A 149 22.16 -10.80 -47.67
C GLU A 149 22.28 -9.73 -48.74
#